data_8767016268a33eaacd1ed64c1e9065fa
#
_entry.id   8767016268a33eaacd1ed64c1e9065fa
#
_cell.length_a   1.000
_cell.length_b   1.000
_cell.length_c   1.000
_cell.angle_alpha   90.00
_cell.angle_beta   90.00
_cell.angle_gamma   90.00
#
_symmetry.space_group_name_H-M   'P 1'
#
loop_
_entity.id
_entity.type
_entity.pdbx_description
1 polymer ?
#
loop_
_entity_poly.entity_id
_entity_poly.type
_entity_poly.pdbx_seq_one_letter_code
_entity_poly.pdbx_strand_id
1 'polypeptide(L)'
;MIRSLGVSVLALTLVACGETSKTVTYEVTEFIGPSPFHGLHGLAVEPDGTVLAGSVVGQAIYAVNPATGEVTTRLGPPDGMADDIAFGPDGVMAWTGYLTGKVFVQEKGGAPRMVSSGLPGSNSLAFTKDGKLYLTQVFLGDALYEVDWKGTTGARLIRKDLGGLNGFEIGPDGMIYGPLWFKHAIVRVDPATGADTVVADGFEIPAAANFGPDGKLYAIDTKTGELKRIDLVSKKVDVVTTLAPALDNLAFGPNGKVYVSNMAEATIYEIDPATGDTKKIVSGPLATPTDLAITDGPEGERLHVADVFAYRVIDTATGAITDPLRMYRDETENQLGVGAGKSKVLITSWAAGMVQVVDRATQKSVSISHGLAAPVDALELADGRIIALEAAKGVISQIDPATPSTAENPPAALVTGLNMPVSMAEAADGKIYVTESATGSLSSVDLATGEIVRLKDGLASPEGVDIGADGRVYVAEAGAGRLIAYDPKDKSIVTIVEGLKTGLPAAEGTLPAFTTTGVAVSKKDGAIYVSSDITNAIYKVTARK
;
A
#
# COMPACT_ATOMS: atom_id res chain seq x y z
N MET A 1 -0.45 -18.67 -28.20
CA MET A 1 0.97 -19.08 -28.17
C MET A 1 1.38 -19.19 -26.71
N ILE A 2 1.61 -20.41 -26.26
CA ILE A 2 1.98 -20.68 -24.85
C ILE A 2 3.42 -20.19 -24.66
N ARG A 3 3.64 -19.17 -23.86
CA ARG A 3 5.00 -18.78 -23.42
C ARG A 3 5.39 -19.64 -22.23
N SER A 4 6.45 -20.41 -22.41
CA SER A 4 7.09 -21.19 -21.35
C SER A 4 7.69 -20.24 -20.32
N LEU A 5 7.25 -20.37 -19.06
CA LEU A 5 7.86 -19.73 -17.89
C LEU A 5 9.28 -20.31 -17.71
N GLY A 6 10.27 -19.43 -17.77
CA GLY A 6 11.66 -19.77 -17.51
C GLY A 6 11.88 -19.93 -16.00
N VAL A 7 12.22 -21.15 -15.58
CA VAL A 7 12.69 -21.44 -14.23
C VAL A 7 14.17 -21.04 -14.13
N SER A 8 14.49 -20.01 -13.36
CA SER A 8 15.87 -19.65 -13.05
C SER A 8 16.41 -20.53 -11.93
N VAL A 9 17.39 -21.36 -12.24
CA VAL A 9 18.07 -22.23 -11.28
C VAL A 9 19.40 -21.59 -10.88
N LEU A 10 19.53 -21.21 -9.61
CA LEU A 10 20.82 -20.83 -9.02
C LEU A 10 21.28 -21.93 -8.06
N ALA A 11 22.40 -22.58 -8.34
CA ALA A 11 23.01 -23.58 -7.47
C ALA A 11 24.24 -22.96 -6.79
N LEU A 12 24.23 -22.87 -5.45
CA LEU A 12 25.42 -22.56 -4.65
C LEU A 12 25.99 -23.83 -4.05
N THR A 13 27.25 -24.12 -4.31
CA THR A 13 28.00 -25.20 -3.71
C THR A 13 28.93 -24.67 -2.63
N LEU A 14 28.65 -24.98 -1.36
CA LEU A 14 29.57 -24.76 -0.23
C LEU A 14 30.24 -26.09 0.11
N VAL A 15 31.57 -26.11 0.07
CA VAL A 15 32.38 -27.26 0.53
C VAL A 15 32.80 -27.00 1.98
N ALA A 16 32.24 -27.78 2.92
CA ALA A 16 32.75 -27.88 4.30
C ALA A 16 33.20 -29.31 4.57
N CYS A 17 34.40 -29.47 5.09
CA CYS A 17 34.99 -30.76 5.50
C CYS A 17 34.33 -31.28 6.79
N GLY A 18 33.84 -32.51 6.78
CA GLY A 18 33.53 -33.30 7.96
C GLY A 18 32.05 -33.52 8.20
N GLU A 19 31.57 -34.71 7.88
CA GLU A 19 30.23 -35.27 7.89
C GLU A 19 29.37 -34.90 6.68
N THR A 20 28.86 -35.89 5.98
CA THR A 20 27.96 -35.71 4.84
C THR A 20 26.60 -35.18 5.27
N SER A 21 26.52 -33.91 5.60
CA SER A 21 25.24 -33.19 5.62
C SER A 21 24.77 -33.08 4.17
N LYS A 22 23.67 -33.73 3.83
CA LYS A 22 23.01 -33.55 2.54
C LYS A 22 22.73 -32.05 2.39
N THR A 23 23.42 -31.39 1.46
CA THR A 23 23.14 -29.98 1.13
C THR A 23 21.72 -29.91 0.61
N VAL A 24 20.84 -29.34 1.40
CA VAL A 24 19.44 -29.09 0.99
C VAL A 24 19.49 -27.96 -0.04
N THR A 25 19.04 -28.24 -1.25
CA THR A 25 18.84 -27.20 -2.28
C THR A 25 17.39 -26.77 -2.27
N TYR A 26 17.15 -25.49 -2.55
CA TYR A 26 15.80 -24.92 -2.58
C TYR A 26 15.42 -24.50 -3.99
N GLU A 27 14.13 -24.55 -4.27
CA GLU A 27 13.52 -24.04 -5.50
C GLU A 27 12.62 -22.86 -5.15
N VAL A 28 12.69 -21.81 -5.99
CA VAL A 28 11.84 -20.62 -5.87
C VAL A 28 10.88 -20.61 -7.04
N THR A 29 9.59 -20.45 -6.76
CA THR A 29 8.55 -20.28 -7.76
C THR A 29 7.72 -19.05 -7.43
N GLU A 30 7.17 -18.38 -8.44
CA GLU A 30 6.15 -17.35 -8.23
C GLU A 30 4.82 -18.05 -7.91
N PHE A 31 4.41 -18.02 -6.64
CA PHE A 31 3.15 -18.60 -6.19
C PHE A 31 1.97 -17.73 -6.62
N ILE A 32 2.08 -16.42 -6.37
CA ILE A 32 1.21 -15.40 -6.96
C ILE A 32 2.10 -14.54 -7.84
N GLY A 33 1.70 -14.40 -9.10
CA GLY A 33 2.46 -13.63 -10.08
C GLY A 33 2.49 -12.12 -9.77
N PRO A 34 3.38 -11.38 -10.44
CA PRO A 34 3.57 -9.96 -10.19
C PRO A 34 2.35 -9.13 -10.61
N SER A 35 2.17 -8.01 -9.93
CA SER A 35 1.29 -6.93 -10.37
C SER A 35 2.11 -5.78 -10.94
N PRO A 36 1.61 -5.09 -11.97
CA PRO A 36 2.36 -4.01 -12.61
C PRO A 36 2.43 -2.74 -11.76
N PHE A 37 1.62 -2.59 -10.73
CA PHE A 37 1.48 -1.41 -9.90
C PHE A 37 1.56 -1.73 -8.41
N HIS A 38 1.98 -0.75 -7.60
CA HIS A 38 1.94 -0.77 -6.14
C HIS A 38 0.74 0.03 -5.60
N GLY A 39 -0.47 -0.39 -5.92
CA GLY A 39 -1.63 0.46 -5.74
C GLY A 39 -1.62 1.67 -6.69
N LEU A 40 -2.78 2.18 -7.00
CA LEU A 40 -2.91 3.29 -7.93
C LEU A 40 -3.70 4.42 -7.28
N HIS A 41 -3.24 5.64 -7.59
CA HIS A 41 -3.89 6.88 -7.17
C HIS A 41 -4.26 7.71 -8.40
N GLY A 42 -3.69 8.90 -8.56
CA GLY A 42 -4.02 9.85 -9.61
C GLY A 42 -3.82 9.36 -11.03
N LEU A 43 -4.63 9.86 -11.91
CA LEU A 43 -4.57 9.59 -13.35
C LEU A 43 -4.48 10.87 -14.14
N ALA A 44 -3.66 10.84 -15.22
CA ALA A 44 -3.68 11.85 -16.28
C ALA A 44 -3.55 11.16 -17.62
N VAL A 45 -4.00 11.79 -18.70
CA VAL A 45 -3.87 11.24 -20.06
C VAL A 45 -3.08 12.20 -20.94
N GLU A 46 -2.00 11.69 -21.54
CA GLU A 46 -1.20 12.45 -22.49
C GLU A 46 -1.97 12.65 -23.82
N PRO A 47 -1.62 13.66 -24.63
CA PRO A 47 -2.30 13.93 -25.89
C PRO A 47 -2.27 12.77 -26.91
N ASP A 48 -1.30 11.87 -26.79
CA ASP A 48 -1.20 10.66 -27.63
C ASP A 48 -2.06 9.49 -27.12
N GLY A 49 -2.73 9.66 -25.97
CA GLY A 49 -3.58 8.67 -25.34
C GLY A 49 -2.89 7.79 -24.29
N THR A 50 -1.60 7.98 -24.04
CA THR A 50 -0.89 7.29 -22.94
C THR A 50 -1.50 7.69 -21.61
N VAL A 51 -1.86 6.71 -20.77
CA VAL A 51 -2.41 6.96 -19.43
C VAL A 51 -1.26 6.97 -18.44
N LEU A 52 -1.06 8.10 -17.75
CA LEU A 52 -0.16 8.20 -16.62
C LEU A 52 -0.92 7.84 -15.34
N ALA A 53 -0.29 7.03 -14.51
CA ALA A 53 -0.87 6.58 -13.25
C ALA A 53 0.13 6.77 -12.10
N GLY A 54 -0.28 7.54 -11.09
CA GLY A 54 0.50 7.79 -9.89
C GLY A 54 0.39 6.65 -8.89
N SER A 55 1.43 6.43 -8.11
CA SER A 55 1.46 5.48 -7.00
C SER A 55 2.23 6.07 -5.82
N VAL A 56 1.53 6.32 -4.74
CA VAL A 56 2.15 6.77 -3.48
C VAL A 56 3.00 5.67 -2.89
N VAL A 57 2.45 4.45 -2.80
CA VAL A 57 3.13 3.29 -2.20
C VAL A 57 4.34 2.86 -3.03
N GLY A 58 4.21 2.80 -4.36
CA GLY A 58 5.31 2.47 -5.26
C GLY A 58 6.29 3.60 -5.51
N GLN A 59 6.02 4.80 -4.98
CA GLN A 59 6.82 6.00 -5.20
C GLN A 59 7.09 6.23 -6.70
N ALA A 60 6.07 6.05 -7.52
CA ALA A 60 6.23 6.00 -8.98
C ALA A 60 5.12 6.73 -9.73
N ILE A 61 5.45 7.11 -10.96
CA ILE A 61 4.50 7.41 -12.03
C ILE A 61 4.72 6.36 -13.11
N TYR A 62 3.66 5.64 -13.45
CA TYR A 62 3.65 4.66 -14.52
C TYR A 62 3.07 5.27 -15.79
N ALA A 63 3.54 4.81 -16.96
CA ALA A 63 2.95 5.08 -18.25
C ALA A 63 2.32 3.79 -18.80
N VAL A 64 1.06 3.85 -19.16
CA VAL A 64 0.26 2.72 -19.61
C VAL A 64 -0.23 2.98 -21.04
N ASN A 65 0.02 2.03 -21.92
CA ASN A 65 -0.60 2.01 -23.24
C ASN A 65 -1.99 1.37 -23.13
N PRO A 66 -3.10 2.11 -23.29
CA PRO A 66 -4.43 1.55 -23.07
C PRO A 66 -4.87 0.54 -24.15
N ALA A 67 -4.22 0.53 -25.30
CA ALA A 67 -4.54 -0.42 -26.38
C ALA A 67 -3.92 -1.81 -26.12
N THR A 68 -2.70 -1.86 -25.55
CA THR A 68 -1.94 -3.10 -25.33
C THR A 68 -1.93 -3.55 -23.88
N GLY A 69 -2.19 -2.64 -22.93
CA GLY A 69 -2.02 -2.88 -21.49
C GLY A 69 -0.55 -2.89 -21.04
N GLU A 70 0.39 -2.47 -21.91
CA GLU A 70 1.80 -2.39 -21.55
C GLU A 70 2.03 -1.28 -20.53
N VAL A 71 2.78 -1.59 -19.46
CA VAL A 71 3.11 -0.68 -18.37
C VAL A 71 4.62 -0.47 -18.31
N THR A 72 5.04 0.78 -18.23
CA THR A 72 6.43 1.17 -18.02
C THR A 72 6.52 2.19 -16.88
N THR A 73 7.64 2.22 -16.15
CA THR A 73 7.88 3.24 -15.14
C THR A 73 8.36 4.53 -15.80
N ARG A 74 7.57 5.60 -15.70
CA ARG A 74 7.91 6.94 -16.20
C ARG A 74 8.87 7.67 -15.27
N LEU A 75 8.57 7.61 -13.96
CA LEU A 75 9.40 8.11 -12.86
C LEU A 75 9.33 7.11 -11.71
N GLY A 76 10.46 6.83 -11.09
CA GLY A 76 10.56 5.96 -9.91
C GLY A 76 10.95 6.73 -8.65
N PRO A 77 11.25 6.01 -7.57
CA PRO A 77 11.77 6.63 -6.35
C PRO A 77 13.03 7.45 -6.60
N PRO A 78 13.25 8.58 -5.87
CA PRO A 78 12.41 9.10 -4.79
C PRO A 78 11.35 10.11 -5.25
N ASP A 79 11.32 10.48 -6.52
CA ASP A 79 10.59 11.66 -7.02
C ASP A 79 9.20 11.33 -7.59
N GLY A 80 8.86 10.05 -7.74
CA GLY A 80 7.66 9.58 -8.43
C GLY A 80 6.42 9.34 -7.54
N MET A 81 6.42 9.71 -6.27
CA MET A 81 5.36 9.43 -5.29
C MET A 81 4.04 10.18 -5.57
N ALA A 82 3.55 10.11 -6.80
CA ALA A 82 2.40 10.89 -7.23
C ALA A 82 1.08 10.37 -6.63
N ASP A 83 0.35 11.25 -5.95
CA ASP A 83 -1.05 11.06 -5.66
C ASP A 83 -1.91 11.62 -6.80
N ASP A 84 -1.48 12.71 -7.43
CA ASP A 84 -2.12 13.28 -8.61
C ASP A 84 -1.12 13.84 -9.61
N ILE A 85 -1.54 13.95 -10.88
CA ILE A 85 -0.74 14.40 -12.02
C ILE A 85 -1.58 15.34 -12.88
N ALA A 86 -1.05 16.49 -13.26
CA ALA A 86 -1.73 17.43 -14.17
C ALA A 86 -0.82 17.95 -15.27
N PHE A 87 -1.42 18.23 -16.44
CA PHE A 87 -0.76 18.90 -17.53
C PHE A 87 -1.16 20.37 -17.61
N GLY A 88 -0.16 21.22 -17.77
CA GLY A 88 -0.31 22.67 -17.92
C GLY A 88 -0.01 23.14 -19.32
N PRO A 89 0.07 24.48 -19.50
CA PRO A 89 0.44 25.09 -20.78
C PRO A 89 1.78 24.56 -21.30
N ASP A 90 1.92 24.50 -22.64
CA ASP A 90 3.13 24.07 -23.33
C ASP A 90 3.58 22.63 -22.99
N GLY A 91 2.66 21.83 -22.41
CA GLY A 91 2.89 20.42 -22.06
C GLY A 91 3.77 20.24 -20.83
N VAL A 92 3.84 21.24 -19.93
CA VAL A 92 4.42 21.05 -18.61
C VAL A 92 3.59 20.04 -17.81
N MET A 93 4.27 19.09 -17.19
CA MET A 93 3.67 18.12 -16.27
C MET A 93 3.96 18.54 -14.83
N ALA A 94 2.95 18.53 -13.96
CA ALA A 94 3.11 18.68 -12.51
C ALA A 94 2.60 17.44 -11.79
N TRP A 95 3.19 17.10 -10.64
CA TRP A 95 2.72 16.02 -9.78
C TRP A 95 3.02 16.28 -8.32
N THR A 96 2.28 15.62 -7.47
CA THR A 96 2.41 15.68 -6.02
C THR A 96 3.36 14.59 -5.51
N GLY A 97 4.12 14.88 -4.45
CA GLY A 97 4.81 13.89 -3.63
C GLY A 97 4.09 13.78 -2.29
N TYR A 98 3.06 12.94 -2.24
CA TYR A 98 2.04 12.92 -1.19
C TYR A 98 2.60 12.92 0.24
N LEU A 99 3.37 11.89 0.62
CA LEU A 99 3.91 11.79 1.99
C LEU A 99 5.04 12.78 2.26
N THR A 100 5.87 13.06 1.25
CA THR A 100 7.01 13.97 1.39
C THR A 100 6.60 15.45 1.37
N GLY A 101 5.36 15.73 0.97
CA GLY A 101 4.84 17.10 0.88
C GLY A 101 5.54 17.96 -0.16
N LYS A 102 6.12 17.32 -1.18
CA LYS A 102 6.80 17.97 -2.30
C LYS A 102 5.86 18.12 -3.49
N VAL A 103 6.08 19.15 -4.29
CA VAL A 103 5.41 19.34 -5.59
C VAL A 103 6.48 19.51 -6.64
N PHE A 104 6.34 18.79 -7.72
CA PHE A 104 7.29 18.78 -8.82
C PHE A 104 6.65 19.29 -10.11
N VAL A 105 7.48 19.82 -11.00
CA VAL A 105 7.13 20.11 -12.38
C VAL A 105 8.22 19.58 -13.31
N GLN A 106 7.82 19.20 -14.53
CA GLN A 106 8.70 18.84 -15.61
C GLN A 106 8.24 19.52 -16.88
N GLU A 107 9.05 20.42 -17.40
CA GLU A 107 8.83 21.00 -18.73
C GLU A 107 9.17 19.96 -19.81
N LYS A 108 8.57 20.09 -20.99
CA LYS A 108 8.77 19.14 -22.10
C LYS A 108 10.24 18.99 -22.43
N GLY A 109 10.78 17.77 -22.26
CA GLY A 109 12.19 17.45 -22.51
C GLY A 109 13.16 17.91 -21.41
N GLY A 110 12.67 18.54 -20.34
CA GLY A 110 13.47 18.94 -19.17
C GLY A 110 13.58 17.85 -18.09
N ALA A 111 14.38 18.12 -17.06
CA ALA A 111 14.45 17.30 -15.86
C ALA A 111 13.34 17.70 -14.85
N PRO A 112 12.91 16.79 -13.97
CA PRO A 112 12.05 17.13 -12.83
C PRO A 112 12.65 18.25 -11.97
N ARG A 113 11.79 19.17 -11.50
CA ARG A 113 12.16 20.28 -10.62
C ARG A 113 11.14 20.41 -9.49
N MET A 114 11.59 20.38 -8.26
CA MET A 114 10.75 20.65 -7.10
C MET A 114 10.39 22.15 -7.06
N VAL A 115 9.12 22.47 -6.91
CA VAL A 115 8.59 23.86 -6.88
C VAL A 115 7.96 24.23 -5.55
N SER A 116 7.63 23.25 -4.71
CA SER A 116 7.14 23.45 -3.34
C SER A 116 7.51 22.26 -2.47
N SER A 117 7.58 22.47 -1.15
CA SER A 117 7.81 21.44 -0.15
C SER A 117 7.20 21.81 1.20
N GLY A 118 7.18 20.85 2.15
CA GLY A 118 6.66 21.06 3.49
C GLY A 118 5.14 21.00 3.60
N LEU A 119 4.47 20.38 2.63
CA LEU A 119 3.02 20.21 2.58
C LEU A 119 2.65 18.71 2.54
N PRO A 120 2.94 17.90 3.60
CA PRO A 120 2.58 16.48 3.61
C PRO A 120 1.06 16.33 3.40
N GLY A 121 0.64 15.31 2.65
CA GLY A 121 -0.73 15.18 2.19
C GLY A 121 -1.06 16.06 0.96
N SER A 122 -0.03 16.55 0.22
CA SER A 122 -0.23 17.15 -1.11
C SER A 122 -0.95 16.15 -1.99
N ASN A 123 -2.24 16.38 -2.21
CA ASN A 123 -3.14 15.41 -2.83
C ASN A 123 -3.37 15.75 -4.31
N SER A 124 -4.28 16.65 -4.63
CA SER A 124 -4.64 16.96 -6.00
C SER A 124 -4.09 18.28 -6.50
N LEU A 125 -3.90 18.40 -7.83
CA LEU A 125 -3.43 19.62 -8.45
C LEU A 125 -4.02 19.82 -9.87
N ALA A 126 -4.21 21.08 -10.26
CA ALA A 126 -4.68 21.40 -11.58
C ALA A 126 -4.16 22.76 -12.08
N PHE A 127 -3.92 22.85 -13.40
CA PHE A 127 -3.59 24.11 -14.06
C PHE A 127 -4.82 24.82 -14.60
N THR A 128 -4.84 26.13 -14.45
CA THR A 128 -5.74 26.97 -15.21
C THR A 128 -5.25 27.19 -16.65
N LYS A 129 -6.11 27.64 -17.53
CA LYS A 129 -5.74 27.96 -18.93
C LYS A 129 -4.68 29.07 -19.04
N ASP A 130 -4.65 30.01 -18.09
CA ASP A 130 -3.64 31.09 -18.01
C ASP A 130 -2.36 30.65 -17.25
N GLY A 131 -2.27 29.37 -16.87
CA GLY A 131 -1.06 28.76 -16.33
C GLY A 131 -0.83 28.90 -14.85
N LYS A 132 -1.84 29.24 -14.04
CA LYS A 132 -1.76 29.13 -12.59
C LYS A 132 -1.90 27.67 -12.18
N LEU A 133 -1.15 27.25 -11.17
CA LEU A 133 -1.23 25.92 -10.57
C LEU A 133 -1.87 25.99 -9.19
N TYR A 134 -2.93 25.23 -8.98
CA TYR A 134 -3.57 25.05 -7.68
C TYR A 134 -3.28 23.65 -7.12
N LEU A 135 -3.19 23.56 -5.81
CA LEU A 135 -2.83 22.36 -5.05
C LEU A 135 -3.72 22.23 -3.83
N THR A 136 -4.09 21.01 -3.47
CA THR A 136 -4.76 20.71 -2.20
C THR A 136 -3.91 19.82 -1.29
N GLN A 137 -4.13 19.95 0.02
CA GLN A 137 -3.75 18.97 1.03
C GLN A 137 -4.99 18.26 1.52
N VAL A 138 -4.93 16.93 1.68
CA VAL A 138 -6.00 16.11 2.26
C VAL A 138 -5.37 15.08 3.20
N PHE A 139 -6.07 14.69 4.26
CA PHE A 139 -5.69 13.73 5.32
C PHE A 139 -4.56 14.18 6.24
N LEU A 140 -3.39 14.56 5.72
CA LEU A 140 -2.27 15.10 6.51
C LEU A 140 -2.28 16.63 6.57
N GLY A 141 -3.36 17.23 6.15
CA GLY A 141 -3.72 18.63 6.15
C GLY A 141 -5.10 18.79 5.49
N ASP A 142 -5.68 20.00 5.52
CA ASP A 142 -6.91 20.33 4.79
C ASP A 142 -6.81 21.78 4.33
N ALA A 143 -6.30 21.99 3.11
CA ALA A 143 -6.09 23.34 2.60
C ALA A 143 -5.99 23.40 1.08
N LEU A 144 -6.27 24.58 0.52
CA LEU A 144 -6.10 24.95 -0.89
C LEU A 144 -4.97 25.99 -1.01
N TYR A 145 -4.09 25.78 -1.99
CA TYR A 145 -2.94 26.64 -2.29
C TYR A 145 -2.89 27.04 -3.76
N GLU A 146 -2.26 28.18 -4.05
CA GLU A 146 -1.71 28.53 -5.37
C GLU A 146 -0.20 28.31 -5.34
N VAL A 147 0.34 27.58 -6.30
CA VAL A 147 1.78 27.24 -6.39
C VAL A 147 2.47 28.12 -7.42
N ASP A 148 3.52 28.82 -7.00
CA ASP A 148 4.39 29.58 -7.89
C ASP A 148 5.38 28.64 -8.58
N TRP A 149 4.89 27.88 -9.55
CA TRP A 149 5.69 26.86 -10.22
C TRP A 149 6.77 27.41 -11.19
N LYS A 150 6.64 28.69 -11.60
CA LYS A 150 7.65 29.36 -12.45
C LYS A 150 8.71 30.09 -11.64
N GLY A 151 8.35 30.55 -10.42
CA GLY A 151 9.21 31.29 -9.52
C GLY A 151 9.85 30.43 -8.43
N THR A 152 10.09 31.07 -7.29
CA THR A 152 10.77 30.46 -6.14
C THR A 152 10.02 30.66 -4.82
N THR A 153 8.81 31.21 -4.85
CA THR A 153 8.05 31.53 -3.64
C THR A 153 7.25 30.34 -3.07
N GLY A 154 7.20 29.24 -3.80
CA GLY A 154 6.52 28.02 -3.36
C GLY A 154 4.99 28.13 -3.38
N ALA A 155 4.32 27.54 -2.39
CA ALA A 155 2.86 27.51 -2.30
C ALA A 155 2.33 28.62 -1.38
N ARG A 156 1.36 29.40 -1.88
CA ARG A 156 0.62 30.41 -1.15
C ARG A 156 -0.72 29.86 -0.69
N LEU A 157 -0.96 29.85 0.61
CA LEU A 157 -2.24 29.41 1.18
C LEU A 157 -3.39 30.33 0.72
N ILE A 158 -4.48 29.72 0.28
CA ILE A 158 -5.74 30.39 -0.06
C ILE A 158 -6.73 30.16 1.07
N ARG A 159 -7.02 28.90 1.43
CA ARG A 159 -7.99 28.58 2.49
C ARG A 159 -7.62 27.27 3.18
N LYS A 160 -7.91 27.17 4.49
CA LYS A 160 -7.87 25.96 5.31
C LYS A 160 -9.29 25.45 5.59
N ASP A 161 -9.36 24.23 6.08
CA ASP A 161 -10.58 23.59 6.60
C ASP A 161 -11.73 23.59 5.58
N LEU A 162 -11.39 23.19 4.34
CA LEU A 162 -12.36 23.03 3.26
C LEU A 162 -13.27 21.82 3.49
N GLY A 163 -12.77 20.77 4.08
CA GLY A 163 -13.43 19.49 4.26
C GLY A 163 -12.89 18.41 3.31
N GLY A 164 -11.59 18.48 3.00
CA GLY A 164 -10.89 17.51 2.17
C GLY A 164 -11.20 17.63 0.69
N LEU A 165 -10.82 18.76 0.05
CA LEU A 165 -10.95 18.94 -1.39
C LEU A 165 -9.95 18.02 -2.10
N ASN A 166 -10.44 16.88 -2.58
CA ASN A 166 -9.68 15.83 -3.26
C ASN A 166 -9.74 16.02 -4.77
N GLY A 167 -9.48 15.00 -5.58
CA GLY A 167 -9.35 15.03 -7.04
C GLY A 167 -10.21 16.05 -7.77
N PHE A 168 -9.65 17.20 -8.15
CA PHE A 168 -10.39 18.33 -8.69
C PHE A 168 -9.91 18.73 -10.09
N GLU A 169 -10.76 19.43 -10.81
CA GLU A 169 -10.45 20.04 -12.11
C GLU A 169 -10.87 21.51 -12.17
N ILE A 170 -10.25 22.29 -13.06
CA ILE A 170 -10.66 23.66 -13.38
C ILE A 170 -11.76 23.62 -14.44
N GLY A 171 -12.93 24.09 -14.07
CA GLY A 171 -14.07 24.17 -14.98
C GLY A 171 -13.93 25.23 -16.06
N PRO A 172 -14.85 25.21 -17.05
CA PRO A 172 -14.85 26.15 -18.16
C PRO A 172 -15.04 27.61 -17.73
N ASP A 173 -15.58 27.87 -16.56
CA ASP A 173 -15.76 29.18 -15.92
C ASP A 173 -14.54 29.63 -15.08
N GLY A 174 -13.47 28.84 -15.06
CA GLY A 174 -12.26 29.12 -14.31
C GLY A 174 -12.34 28.81 -12.80
N MET A 175 -13.45 28.22 -12.34
CA MET A 175 -13.61 27.77 -10.97
C MET A 175 -13.09 26.34 -10.80
N ILE A 176 -12.77 25.99 -9.57
CA ILE A 176 -12.39 24.62 -9.18
C ILE A 176 -13.68 23.80 -8.98
N TYR A 177 -13.73 22.59 -9.53
CA TYR A 177 -14.78 21.61 -9.27
C TYR A 177 -14.16 20.33 -8.74
N GLY A 178 -14.62 19.88 -7.57
CA GLY A 178 -14.07 18.69 -6.94
C GLY A 178 -14.90 18.21 -5.76
N PRO A 179 -14.59 17.02 -5.25
CA PRO A 179 -15.24 16.46 -4.07
C PRO A 179 -14.70 17.08 -2.78
N LEU A 180 -15.57 17.23 -1.80
CA LEU A 180 -15.17 17.36 -0.40
C LEU A 180 -15.31 15.97 0.27
N TRP A 181 -14.21 15.29 0.42
CA TRP A 181 -14.15 13.92 0.95
C TRP A 181 -14.89 13.76 2.28
N PHE A 182 -14.63 14.66 3.23
CA PHE A 182 -15.23 14.60 4.57
C PHE A 182 -16.64 15.21 4.67
N LYS A 183 -17.16 15.82 3.59
CA LYS A 183 -18.50 16.43 3.54
C LYS A 183 -19.44 15.71 2.56
N HIS A 184 -18.98 14.64 1.90
CA HIS A 184 -19.80 13.79 1.04
C HIS A 184 -20.50 14.52 -0.12
N ALA A 185 -19.86 15.56 -0.66
CA ALA A 185 -20.45 16.44 -1.67
C ALA A 185 -19.45 16.85 -2.74
N ILE A 186 -19.94 17.17 -3.93
CA ILE A 186 -19.17 17.84 -4.99
C ILE A 186 -19.43 19.34 -4.89
N VAL A 187 -18.36 20.12 -4.96
CA VAL A 187 -18.40 21.58 -4.81
C VAL A 187 -17.80 22.30 -6.01
N ARG A 188 -18.22 23.56 -6.17
CA ARG A 188 -17.56 24.59 -6.96
C ARG A 188 -16.87 25.55 -6.03
N VAL A 189 -15.57 25.77 -6.20
CA VAL A 189 -14.74 26.62 -5.33
C VAL A 189 -14.17 27.78 -6.14
N ASP A 190 -14.27 29.00 -5.62
CA ASP A 190 -13.58 30.17 -6.16
C ASP A 190 -12.07 30.07 -5.84
N PRO A 191 -11.19 29.94 -6.85
CA PRO A 191 -9.76 29.79 -6.61
C PRO A 191 -9.08 31.03 -6.02
N ALA A 192 -9.71 32.20 -6.09
CA ALA A 192 -9.16 33.43 -5.51
C ALA A 192 -9.38 33.53 -3.99
N THR A 193 -10.52 33.04 -3.52
CA THR A 193 -10.98 33.21 -2.12
C THR A 193 -11.12 31.88 -1.37
N GLY A 194 -11.21 30.77 -2.08
CA GLY A 194 -11.53 29.46 -1.52
C GLY A 194 -13.01 29.31 -1.12
N ALA A 195 -13.89 30.27 -1.46
CA ALA A 195 -15.33 30.16 -1.16
C ALA A 195 -15.95 29.04 -1.98
N ASP A 196 -16.67 28.14 -1.32
CA ASP A 196 -17.26 26.96 -1.91
C ASP A 196 -18.80 27.00 -1.96
N THR A 197 -19.35 26.30 -2.94
CA THR A 197 -20.79 26.09 -3.10
C THR A 197 -21.02 24.64 -3.54
N VAL A 198 -21.92 23.92 -2.87
CA VAL A 198 -22.32 22.57 -3.25
C VAL A 198 -23.04 22.57 -4.60
N VAL A 199 -22.59 21.74 -5.52
CA VAL A 199 -23.19 21.55 -6.84
C VAL A 199 -23.87 20.20 -7.00
N ALA A 200 -23.45 19.18 -6.24
CA ALA A 200 -24.11 17.89 -6.13
C ALA A 200 -23.85 17.23 -4.77
N ASP A 201 -24.81 16.47 -4.28
CA ASP A 201 -24.76 15.65 -3.07
C ASP A 201 -25.16 14.20 -3.36
N GLY A 202 -25.35 13.38 -2.33
CA GLY A 202 -25.72 11.95 -2.49
C GLY A 202 -24.51 11.06 -2.80
N PHE A 203 -23.34 11.41 -2.31
CA PHE A 203 -22.14 10.61 -2.33
C PHE A 203 -21.86 10.01 -0.94
N GLU A 204 -21.27 8.81 -0.92
CA GLU A 204 -20.77 8.21 0.33
C GLU A 204 -19.34 8.66 0.63
N ILE A 205 -18.42 8.47 -0.33
CA ILE A 205 -17.03 8.95 -0.25
C ILE A 205 -16.59 9.41 -1.66
N PRO A 206 -16.86 10.67 -2.05
CA PRO A 206 -16.43 11.16 -3.36
C PRO A 206 -14.93 11.42 -3.38
N ALA A 207 -14.20 10.88 -4.39
CA ALA A 207 -12.74 10.99 -4.46
C ALA A 207 -12.25 11.96 -5.55
N ALA A 208 -12.83 11.93 -6.74
CA ALA A 208 -12.39 12.80 -7.83
C ALA A 208 -13.55 13.25 -8.72
N ALA A 209 -13.38 14.40 -9.40
CA ALA A 209 -14.37 14.93 -10.34
C ALA A 209 -13.70 15.65 -11.51
N ASN A 210 -14.06 15.26 -12.75
CA ASN A 210 -13.54 15.84 -13.99
C ASN A 210 -14.65 16.11 -15.01
N PHE A 211 -14.44 17.10 -15.88
CA PHE A 211 -15.36 17.40 -16.97
C PHE A 211 -15.18 16.45 -18.15
N GLY A 212 -16.27 15.86 -18.60
CA GLY A 212 -16.30 15.08 -19.83
C GLY A 212 -16.36 15.96 -21.09
N PRO A 213 -16.10 15.36 -22.26
CA PRO A 213 -16.19 16.06 -23.54
C PRO A 213 -17.61 16.54 -23.88
N ASP A 214 -18.63 16.02 -23.21
CA ASP A 214 -20.04 16.45 -23.30
C ASP A 214 -20.36 17.69 -22.42
N GLY A 215 -19.34 18.23 -21.72
CA GLY A 215 -19.45 19.40 -20.85
C GLY A 215 -20.14 19.11 -19.50
N LYS A 216 -20.42 17.84 -19.18
CA LYS A 216 -20.94 17.43 -17.88
C LYS A 216 -19.80 17.08 -16.93
N LEU A 217 -20.08 17.20 -15.64
CA LEU A 217 -19.12 16.81 -14.61
C LEU A 217 -19.32 15.33 -14.29
N TYR A 218 -18.22 14.58 -14.23
CA TYR A 218 -18.19 13.18 -13.81
C TYR A 218 -17.46 13.08 -12.49
N ALA A 219 -17.98 12.27 -11.57
CA ALA A 219 -17.36 12.05 -10.28
C ALA A 219 -17.43 10.57 -9.90
N ILE A 220 -16.39 10.12 -9.19
CA ILE A 220 -16.35 8.76 -8.63
C ILE A 220 -16.64 8.76 -7.15
N ASP A 221 -17.27 7.68 -6.69
CA ASP A 221 -17.52 7.39 -5.29
C ASP A 221 -16.70 6.16 -4.88
N THR A 222 -15.71 6.37 -4.03
CA THR A 222 -14.75 5.34 -3.58
C THR A 222 -15.43 4.18 -2.87
N LYS A 223 -16.46 4.49 -2.05
CA LYS A 223 -17.14 3.48 -1.22
C LYS A 223 -18.16 2.67 -2.01
N THR A 224 -18.96 3.32 -2.84
CA THR A 224 -19.99 2.64 -3.64
C THR A 224 -19.45 2.03 -4.92
N GLY A 225 -18.28 2.48 -5.39
CA GLY A 225 -17.69 2.08 -6.67
C GLY A 225 -18.38 2.72 -7.87
N GLU A 226 -19.21 3.74 -7.67
CA GLU A 226 -19.99 4.35 -8.74
C GLU A 226 -19.21 5.44 -9.46
N LEU A 227 -19.28 5.44 -10.81
CA LEU A 227 -19.02 6.60 -11.65
C LEU A 227 -20.34 7.30 -11.90
N LYS A 228 -20.45 8.55 -11.46
CA LYS A 228 -21.64 9.38 -11.57
C LYS A 228 -21.43 10.52 -12.56
N ARG A 229 -22.47 10.88 -13.31
CA ARG A 229 -22.50 12.03 -14.22
C ARG A 229 -23.45 13.07 -13.66
N ILE A 230 -22.98 14.32 -13.57
CA ILE A 230 -23.67 15.46 -12.96
C ILE A 230 -23.95 16.49 -14.04
N ASP A 231 -25.22 16.83 -14.20
CA ASP A 231 -25.66 17.95 -15.04
C ASP A 231 -25.78 19.20 -14.16
N LEU A 232 -24.84 20.13 -14.31
CA LEU A 232 -24.77 21.32 -13.45
C LEU A 232 -25.94 22.28 -13.65
N VAL A 233 -26.68 22.18 -14.75
CA VAL A 233 -27.85 23.03 -15.05
C VAL A 233 -29.11 22.48 -14.40
N SER A 234 -29.41 21.22 -14.65
CA SER A 234 -30.60 20.54 -14.11
C SER A 234 -30.40 20.02 -12.70
N LYS A 235 -29.18 19.98 -12.18
CA LYS A 235 -28.79 19.37 -10.90
C LYS A 235 -28.99 17.85 -10.85
N LYS A 236 -29.22 17.22 -12.00
CA LYS A 236 -29.44 15.77 -12.08
C LYS A 236 -28.11 15.03 -11.93
N VAL A 237 -28.12 13.97 -11.10
CA VAL A 237 -27.02 13.03 -10.93
C VAL A 237 -27.46 11.67 -11.43
N ASP A 238 -26.74 11.11 -12.37
CA ASP A 238 -27.01 9.78 -12.95
C ASP A 238 -25.80 8.86 -12.70
N VAL A 239 -26.04 7.62 -12.28
CA VAL A 239 -24.99 6.59 -12.23
C VAL A 239 -24.72 6.13 -13.66
N VAL A 240 -23.46 6.20 -14.09
CA VAL A 240 -22.99 5.73 -15.40
C VAL A 240 -22.71 4.24 -15.36
N THR A 241 -21.94 3.82 -14.34
CA THR A 241 -21.61 2.41 -14.10
C THR A 241 -21.17 2.22 -12.64
N THR A 242 -21.15 0.95 -12.18
CA THR A 242 -20.67 0.57 -10.85
C THR A 242 -19.53 -0.43 -10.99
N LEU A 243 -18.42 -0.14 -10.33
CA LEU A 243 -17.19 -0.94 -10.27
C LEU A 243 -17.00 -1.49 -8.85
N ALA A 244 -15.92 -2.22 -8.62
CA ALA A 244 -15.53 -2.58 -7.26
C ALA A 244 -15.17 -1.32 -6.44
N PRO A 245 -15.47 -1.26 -5.13
CA PRO A 245 -15.02 -0.19 -4.23
C PRO A 245 -13.51 0.03 -4.23
N ALA A 246 -13.07 1.18 -3.67
CA ALA A 246 -11.71 1.68 -3.64
C ALA A 246 -11.27 2.35 -4.97
N LEU A 247 -12.19 3.04 -5.64
CA LEU A 247 -11.86 3.97 -6.73
C LEU A 247 -11.16 5.20 -6.15
N ASP A 248 -10.19 5.75 -6.89
CA ASP A 248 -9.43 6.91 -6.40
C ASP A 248 -9.46 8.11 -7.33
N ASN A 249 -9.17 7.92 -8.61
CA ASN A 249 -9.09 9.04 -9.55
C ASN A 249 -9.71 8.69 -10.91
N LEU A 250 -10.00 9.72 -11.71
CA LEU A 250 -10.48 9.58 -13.08
C LEU A 250 -9.83 10.61 -14.01
N ALA A 251 -9.66 10.24 -15.28
CA ALA A 251 -9.19 11.15 -16.32
C ALA A 251 -9.83 10.83 -17.67
N PHE A 252 -10.19 11.86 -18.45
CA PHE A 252 -10.70 11.68 -19.80
C PHE A 252 -9.56 11.62 -20.83
N GLY A 253 -9.62 10.65 -21.71
CA GLY A 253 -8.70 10.54 -22.84
C GLY A 253 -9.20 11.29 -24.09
N PRO A 254 -8.30 11.53 -25.07
CA PRO A 254 -8.64 12.17 -26.34
C PRO A 254 -9.63 11.35 -27.18
N ASN A 255 -9.79 10.06 -26.87
CA ASN A 255 -10.77 9.15 -27.47
C ASN A 255 -12.18 9.29 -26.87
N GLY A 256 -12.38 10.21 -25.91
CA GLY A 256 -13.64 10.43 -25.20
C GLY A 256 -14.00 9.38 -24.15
N LYS A 257 -13.12 8.41 -23.91
CA LYS A 257 -13.29 7.43 -22.80
C LYS A 257 -12.81 8.04 -21.50
N VAL A 258 -13.36 7.56 -20.39
CA VAL A 258 -12.87 7.87 -19.05
C VAL A 258 -12.09 6.70 -18.49
N TYR A 259 -10.92 6.99 -17.96
CA TYR A 259 -10.08 6.04 -17.24
C TYR A 259 -10.29 6.23 -15.75
N VAL A 260 -10.41 5.14 -15.01
CA VAL A 260 -10.65 5.15 -13.55
C VAL A 260 -9.65 4.21 -12.88
N SER A 261 -8.95 4.70 -11.86
CA SER A 261 -8.06 3.89 -11.02
C SER A 261 -8.82 3.20 -9.90
N ASN A 262 -8.40 1.97 -9.57
CA ASN A 262 -8.84 1.24 -8.38
C ASN A 262 -7.62 0.82 -7.58
N MET A 263 -7.49 1.35 -6.37
CA MET A 263 -6.35 1.12 -5.47
C MET A 263 -6.22 -0.35 -5.08
N ALA A 264 -7.32 -0.97 -4.64
CA ALA A 264 -7.32 -2.32 -4.08
C ALA A 264 -7.19 -3.42 -5.13
N GLU A 265 -7.49 -3.14 -6.39
CA GLU A 265 -7.37 -4.11 -7.49
C GLU A 265 -6.10 -3.89 -8.33
N ALA A 266 -5.31 -2.86 -8.04
CA ALA A 266 -4.19 -2.44 -8.89
C ALA A 266 -4.62 -2.40 -10.38
N THR A 267 -5.75 -1.74 -10.65
CA THR A 267 -6.46 -1.83 -11.94
C THR A 267 -6.75 -0.43 -12.49
N ILE A 268 -6.62 -0.28 -13.80
CA ILE A 268 -7.17 0.85 -14.54
C ILE A 268 -8.34 0.34 -15.41
N TYR A 269 -9.50 0.95 -15.23
CA TYR A 269 -10.67 0.73 -16.08
C TYR A 269 -10.72 1.78 -17.18
N GLU A 270 -11.08 1.36 -18.39
CA GLU A 270 -11.55 2.21 -19.48
C GLU A 270 -13.07 2.09 -19.55
N ILE A 271 -13.78 3.21 -19.54
CA ILE A 271 -15.25 3.25 -19.50
C ILE A 271 -15.76 4.13 -20.62
N ASP A 272 -16.78 3.67 -21.32
CA ASP A 272 -17.58 4.50 -22.24
C ASP A 272 -18.59 5.32 -21.44
N PRO A 273 -18.43 6.66 -21.33
CA PRO A 273 -19.34 7.47 -20.52
C PRO A 273 -20.76 7.57 -21.10
N ALA A 274 -20.99 7.18 -22.35
CA ALA A 274 -22.32 7.18 -22.99
C ALA A 274 -23.11 5.91 -22.69
N THR A 275 -22.44 4.75 -22.66
CA THR A 275 -23.11 3.43 -22.48
C THR A 275 -22.88 2.83 -21.11
N GLY A 276 -21.82 3.22 -20.37
CA GLY A 276 -21.39 2.61 -19.14
C GLY A 276 -20.59 1.31 -19.34
N ASP A 277 -20.28 0.93 -20.57
CA ASP A 277 -19.47 -0.25 -20.86
C ASP A 277 -18.05 -0.09 -20.28
N THR A 278 -17.55 -1.14 -19.62
CA THR A 278 -16.28 -1.12 -18.91
C THR A 278 -15.31 -2.18 -19.43
N LYS A 279 -14.03 -1.85 -19.43
CA LYS A 279 -12.93 -2.76 -19.76
C LYS A 279 -11.77 -2.54 -18.78
N LYS A 280 -11.25 -3.61 -18.16
CA LYS A 280 -9.96 -3.54 -17.46
C LYS A 280 -8.84 -3.51 -18.50
N ILE A 281 -8.05 -2.45 -18.55
CA ILE A 281 -6.90 -2.34 -19.47
C ILE A 281 -5.64 -2.92 -18.87
N VAL A 282 -5.48 -2.81 -17.57
CA VAL A 282 -4.40 -3.42 -16.78
C VAL A 282 -4.97 -3.85 -15.44
N SER A 283 -4.52 -4.98 -14.92
CA SER A 283 -4.84 -5.45 -13.57
C SER A 283 -3.76 -6.39 -13.04
N GLY A 284 -3.61 -6.43 -11.71
CA GLY A 284 -2.78 -7.39 -11.00
C GLY A 284 -3.58 -8.24 -10.01
N PRO A 285 -3.03 -9.37 -9.56
CA PRO A 285 -3.70 -10.21 -8.54
C PRO A 285 -3.68 -9.57 -7.15
N LEU A 286 -2.66 -8.78 -6.82
CA LEU A 286 -2.45 -8.09 -5.54
C LEU A 286 -2.08 -6.63 -5.81
N ALA A 287 -2.42 -5.73 -4.88
CA ALA A 287 -2.07 -4.32 -5.00
C ALA A 287 -0.63 -4.04 -4.52
N THR A 288 -0.35 -4.41 -3.27
CA THR A 288 0.98 -4.31 -2.65
C THR A 288 1.02 -5.27 -1.46
N PRO A 289 1.36 -6.55 -1.68
CA PRO A 289 1.47 -7.51 -0.59
C PRO A 289 2.67 -7.15 0.28
N THR A 290 2.41 -6.86 1.54
CA THR A 290 3.43 -6.49 2.52
C THR A 290 3.75 -7.69 3.42
N ASP A 291 2.92 -7.95 4.41
CA ASP A 291 3.18 -8.98 5.40
C ASP A 291 2.36 -10.24 5.16
N LEU A 292 2.86 -11.37 5.68
CA LEU A 292 2.32 -12.70 5.46
C LEU A 292 2.18 -13.46 6.78
N ALA A 293 1.07 -14.16 6.93
CA ALA A 293 0.90 -15.17 7.98
C ALA A 293 0.24 -16.43 7.41
N ILE A 294 0.48 -17.59 8.01
CA ILE A 294 -0.07 -18.85 7.51
C ILE A 294 -0.80 -19.60 8.62
N THR A 295 -1.94 -20.17 8.29
CA THR A 295 -2.70 -21.04 9.19
C THR A 295 -3.10 -22.33 8.51
N ASP A 296 -3.19 -23.39 9.30
CA ASP A 296 -3.79 -24.66 8.88
C ASP A 296 -5.15 -24.84 9.57
N GLY A 297 -6.07 -25.53 8.92
CA GLY A 297 -7.41 -25.72 9.43
C GLY A 297 -8.19 -26.79 8.66
N PRO A 298 -9.45 -27.05 9.02
CA PRO A 298 -10.29 -28.04 8.36
C PRO A 298 -10.47 -27.83 6.85
N GLU A 299 -10.39 -26.58 6.41
CA GLU A 299 -10.51 -26.18 5.01
C GLU A 299 -9.17 -26.17 4.26
N GLY A 300 -8.10 -26.68 4.88
CA GLY A 300 -6.74 -26.66 4.38
C GLY A 300 -5.97 -25.43 4.84
N GLU A 301 -4.77 -25.30 4.29
CA GLU A 301 -3.83 -24.24 4.65
C GLU A 301 -4.19 -22.94 3.92
N ARG A 302 -4.15 -21.83 4.65
CA ARG A 302 -4.47 -20.48 4.16
C ARG A 302 -3.32 -19.54 4.42
N LEU A 303 -2.92 -18.81 3.39
CA LEU A 303 -1.99 -17.70 3.49
C LEU A 303 -2.80 -16.40 3.64
N HIS A 304 -2.58 -15.71 4.74
CA HIS A 304 -3.13 -14.41 5.05
C HIS A 304 -2.15 -13.34 4.57
N VAL A 305 -2.65 -12.33 3.89
CA VAL A 305 -1.82 -11.29 3.26
C VAL A 305 -2.35 -9.92 3.63
N ALA A 306 -1.50 -9.09 4.18
CA ALA A 306 -1.72 -7.65 4.21
C ALA A 306 -1.38 -7.08 2.83
N ASP A 307 -2.39 -6.57 2.10
CA ASP A 307 -2.25 -6.09 0.73
C ASP A 307 -2.66 -4.60 0.65
N VAL A 308 -2.05 -3.77 1.46
CA VAL A 308 -2.22 -2.34 1.74
C VAL A 308 -3.68 -1.82 1.71
N PHE A 309 -4.47 -2.15 0.69
CA PHE A 309 -5.86 -1.72 0.53
C PHE A 309 -6.88 -2.83 0.79
N ALA A 310 -6.40 -4.04 1.11
CA ALA A 310 -7.26 -5.18 1.41
C ALA A 310 -6.53 -6.22 2.27
N TYR A 311 -7.26 -6.86 3.17
CA TYR A 311 -6.83 -8.13 3.74
C TYR A 311 -7.23 -9.25 2.79
N ARG A 312 -6.24 -10.03 2.33
CA ARG A 312 -6.43 -11.14 1.41
C ARG A 312 -6.25 -12.48 2.12
N VAL A 313 -6.98 -13.49 1.65
CA VAL A 313 -6.78 -14.88 2.02
C VAL A 313 -6.56 -15.69 0.75
N ILE A 314 -5.44 -16.43 0.72
CA ILE A 314 -5.05 -17.25 -0.44
C ILE A 314 -5.05 -18.71 -0.03
N ASP A 315 -5.73 -19.53 -0.80
CA ASP A 315 -5.67 -20.98 -0.67
C ASP A 315 -4.32 -21.48 -1.19
N THR A 316 -3.50 -22.10 -0.31
CA THR A 316 -2.13 -22.50 -0.69
C THR A 316 -2.07 -23.67 -1.67
N ALA A 317 -3.16 -24.42 -1.82
CA ALA A 317 -3.23 -25.54 -2.76
C ALA A 317 -3.65 -25.11 -4.17
N THR A 318 -4.50 -24.06 -4.28
CA THR A 318 -5.11 -23.64 -5.55
C THR A 318 -4.63 -22.29 -6.03
N GLY A 319 -4.09 -21.44 -5.13
CA GLY A 319 -3.77 -20.04 -5.42
C GLY A 319 -5.01 -19.12 -5.50
N ALA A 320 -6.19 -19.61 -5.15
CA ALA A 320 -7.42 -18.81 -5.18
C ALA A 320 -7.36 -17.70 -4.10
N ILE A 321 -7.66 -16.47 -4.51
CA ILE A 321 -7.60 -15.26 -3.67
C ILE A 321 -9.00 -14.78 -3.34
N THR A 322 -9.23 -14.42 -2.08
CA THR A 322 -10.41 -13.72 -1.60
C THR A 322 -10.01 -12.47 -0.83
N ASP A 323 -10.91 -11.48 -0.71
CA ASP A 323 -10.72 -10.26 0.07
C ASP A 323 -11.80 -10.13 1.16
N PRO A 324 -11.62 -10.76 2.32
CA PRO A 324 -12.57 -10.66 3.43
C PRO A 324 -12.82 -9.23 3.88
N LEU A 325 -11.77 -8.40 3.94
CA LEU A 325 -11.87 -6.98 4.24
C LEU A 325 -11.19 -6.16 3.14
N ARG A 326 -11.86 -5.09 2.73
CA ARG A 326 -11.36 -4.13 1.73
C ARG A 326 -11.57 -2.71 2.24
N MET A 327 -10.54 -1.90 2.15
CA MET A 327 -10.61 -0.49 2.49
C MET A 327 -11.74 0.20 1.71
N TYR A 328 -12.44 1.10 2.36
CA TYR A 328 -13.63 1.83 1.90
C TYR A 328 -14.91 0.99 1.73
N ARG A 329 -14.84 -0.32 1.49
CA ARG A 329 -16.01 -1.21 1.57
C ARG A 329 -16.34 -1.55 3.02
N ASP A 330 -15.30 -1.87 3.79
CA ASP A 330 -15.38 -2.33 5.17
C ASP A 330 -14.72 -1.34 6.11
N GLU A 331 -14.98 -1.47 7.41
CA GLU A 331 -14.31 -0.70 8.45
C GLU A 331 -12.90 -1.25 8.67
N THR A 332 -11.97 -0.81 7.85
CA THR A 332 -10.55 -1.16 7.89
C THR A 332 -9.73 -0.07 7.21
N GLU A 333 -8.47 0.08 7.62
CA GLU A 333 -7.54 1.08 7.07
C GLU A 333 -6.22 0.42 6.72
N ASN A 334 -5.50 0.95 5.75
CA ASN A 334 -4.23 0.47 5.17
C ASN A 334 -3.63 -0.76 5.86
N GLN A 335 -3.88 -1.95 5.33
CA GLN A 335 -3.42 -3.22 5.88
C GLN A 335 -1.93 -3.40 5.57
N LEU A 336 -1.07 -3.14 6.54
CA LEU A 336 0.38 -3.11 6.39
C LEU A 336 1.10 -4.25 7.11
N GLY A 337 0.49 -4.85 8.13
CA GLY A 337 0.95 -6.07 8.77
C GLY A 337 -0.19 -7.04 9.02
N VAL A 338 0.12 -8.33 9.06
CA VAL A 338 -0.84 -9.40 9.33
C VAL A 338 -0.23 -10.52 10.17
N GLY A 339 -0.80 -10.78 11.34
CA GLY A 339 -0.54 -11.99 12.11
C GLY A 339 -1.76 -12.91 12.15
N ALA A 340 -1.54 -14.20 12.26
CA ALA A 340 -2.63 -15.16 12.34
C ALA A 340 -2.32 -16.26 13.35
N GLY A 341 -3.24 -16.44 14.30
CA GLY A 341 -3.14 -17.44 15.33
C GLY A 341 -4.21 -18.51 15.24
N LYS A 342 -4.51 -19.13 16.39
CA LYS A 342 -5.46 -20.24 16.49
C LYS A 342 -6.88 -19.81 16.14
N SER A 343 -7.31 -18.63 16.59
CA SER A 343 -8.70 -18.17 16.47
C SER A 343 -8.85 -16.79 15.84
N LYS A 344 -7.78 -16.01 15.77
CA LYS A 344 -7.80 -14.63 15.32
C LYS A 344 -6.82 -14.41 14.17
N VAL A 345 -7.17 -13.45 13.32
CA VAL A 345 -6.26 -12.77 12.42
C VAL A 345 -6.15 -11.32 12.91
N LEU A 346 -4.96 -10.80 12.92
CA LEU A 346 -4.62 -9.48 13.42
C LEU A 346 -4.09 -8.66 12.26
N ILE A 347 -4.69 -7.51 12.02
CA ILE A 347 -4.30 -6.60 10.95
C ILE A 347 -3.76 -5.34 11.60
N THR A 348 -2.60 -4.90 11.19
CA THR A 348 -2.00 -3.66 11.68
C THR A 348 -1.93 -2.60 10.60
N SER A 349 -2.07 -1.35 11.01
CA SER A 349 -1.82 -0.17 10.20
C SER A 349 -0.94 0.79 10.97
N TRP A 350 0.34 0.88 10.59
CA TRP A 350 1.23 1.85 11.19
C TRP A 350 0.82 3.30 10.87
N ALA A 351 0.18 3.51 9.72
CA ALA A 351 -0.30 4.82 9.29
C ALA A 351 -1.51 5.31 10.12
N ALA A 352 -2.44 4.39 10.45
CA ALA A 352 -3.63 4.71 11.26
C ALA A 352 -3.41 4.51 12.76
N GLY A 353 -2.26 3.98 13.19
CA GLY A 353 -1.98 3.67 14.59
C GLY A 353 -2.94 2.65 15.18
N MET A 354 -3.34 1.64 14.39
CA MET A 354 -4.39 0.69 14.79
C MET A 354 -3.97 -0.78 14.72
N VAL A 355 -4.64 -1.59 15.53
CA VAL A 355 -4.69 -3.07 15.43
C VAL A 355 -6.14 -3.50 15.33
N GLN A 356 -6.50 -4.17 14.25
CA GLN A 356 -7.81 -4.76 14.03
C GLN A 356 -7.77 -6.27 14.32
N VAL A 357 -8.68 -6.73 15.15
CA VAL A 357 -8.85 -8.14 15.48
C VAL A 357 -9.98 -8.70 14.63
N VAL A 358 -9.69 -9.73 13.86
CA VAL A 358 -10.63 -10.42 12.98
C VAL A 358 -10.83 -11.85 13.46
N ASP A 359 -12.07 -12.30 13.57
CA ASP A 359 -12.37 -13.69 13.87
C ASP A 359 -12.06 -14.58 12.66
N ARG A 360 -11.16 -15.55 12.82
CA ARG A 360 -10.65 -16.36 11.71
C ARG A 360 -11.73 -17.20 11.02
N ALA A 361 -12.67 -17.72 11.78
CA ALA A 361 -13.72 -18.61 11.26
C ALA A 361 -14.79 -17.85 10.46
N THR A 362 -15.15 -16.66 10.94
CA THR A 362 -16.20 -15.85 10.31
C THR A 362 -15.65 -14.78 9.37
N GLN A 363 -14.35 -14.51 9.43
CA GLN A 363 -13.64 -13.43 8.70
C GLN A 363 -14.23 -12.03 8.95
N LYS A 364 -14.83 -11.83 10.13
CA LYS A 364 -15.45 -10.56 10.53
C LYS A 364 -14.58 -9.84 11.57
N SER A 365 -14.56 -8.51 11.47
CA SER A 365 -13.98 -7.65 12.51
C SER A 365 -14.66 -7.89 13.85
N VAL A 366 -13.84 -8.05 14.91
CA VAL A 366 -14.28 -8.21 16.30
C VAL A 366 -14.09 -6.92 17.06
N SER A 367 -12.93 -6.27 16.87
CA SER A 367 -12.57 -5.02 17.52
C SER A 367 -11.48 -4.29 16.74
N ILE A 368 -11.39 -2.97 16.95
CA ILE A 368 -10.31 -2.13 16.44
C ILE A 368 -9.76 -1.33 17.61
N SER A 369 -8.47 -1.51 17.91
CA SER A 369 -7.72 -0.73 18.90
C SER A 369 -6.94 0.37 18.20
N HIS A 370 -6.97 1.59 18.76
CA HIS A 370 -6.23 2.77 18.29
C HIS A 370 -5.24 3.26 19.34
N GLY A 371 -4.47 4.29 19.00
CA GLY A 371 -3.52 4.92 19.93
C GLY A 371 -2.16 4.24 20.01
N LEU A 372 -1.90 3.29 19.09
CA LEU A 372 -0.59 2.66 18.97
C LEU A 372 0.37 3.55 18.16
N ALA A 373 1.65 3.49 18.50
CA ALA A 373 2.69 4.27 17.84
C ALA A 373 3.34 3.49 16.70
N ALA A 374 2.74 3.57 15.53
CA ALA A 374 3.12 2.83 14.33
C ALA A 374 3.19 1.30 14.57
N PRO A 375 2.04 0.63 14.79
CA PRO A 375 2.00 -0.82 14.92
C PRO A 375 2.30 -1.46 13.56
N VAL A 376 3.32 -2.31 13.52
CA VAL A 376 3.83 -2.95 12.29
C VAL A 376 3.47 -4.43 12.22
N ASP A 377 3.28 -5.08 13.38
CA ASP A 377 2.93 -6.50 13.45
C ASP A 377 2.11 -6.79 14.72
N ALA A 378 1.33 -7.89 14.73
CA ALA A 378 0.57 -8.33 15.88
C ALA A 378 0.39 -9.86 15.87
N LEU A 379 0.41 -10.51 17.03
CA LEU A 379 0.27 -11.96 17.18
C LEU A 379 -0.81 -12.35 18.20
N GLU A 380 -1.58 -13.39 17.90
CA GLU A 380 -2.29 -14.18 18.90
C GLU A 380 -1.34 -15.28 19.39
N LEU A 381 -0.88 -15.17 20.63
CA LEU A 381 0.05 -16.10 21.25
C LEU A 381 -0.60 -17.48 21.52
N ALA A 382 0.21 -18.49 21.74
CA ALA A 382 -0.26 -19.85 22.06
C ALA A 382 -1.15 -19.90 23.31
N ASP A 383 -0.96 -18.98 24.27
CA ASP A 383 -1.76 -18.83 25.49
C ASP A 383 -3.06 -18.00 25.28
N GLY A 384 -3.29 -17.47 24.08
CA GLY A 384 -4.47 -16.70 23.69
C GLY A 384 -4.36 -15.19 23.93
N ARG A 385 -3.27 -14.68 24.51
CA ARG A 385 -3.02 -13.24 24.56
C ARG A 385 -2.75 -12.68 23.18
N ILE A 386 -3.11 -11.43 22.98
CA ILE A 386 -2.79 -10.69 21.76
C ILE A 386 -1.75 -9.64 22.11
N ILE A 387 -0.68 -9.58 21.30
CA ILE A 387 0.37 -8.58 21.41
C ILE A 387 0.53 -7.84 20.07
N ALA A 388 0.98 -6.60 20.16
CA ALA A 388 1.30 -5.75 19.00
C ALA A 388 2.71 -5.18 19.12
N LEU A 389 3.39 -5.08 17.99
CA LEU A 389 4.74 -4.54 17.85
C LEU A 389 4.65 -3.09 17.35
N GLU A 390 5.07 -2.14 18.17
CA GLU A 390 5.02 -0.70 17.87
C GLU A 390 6.40 -0.19 17.48
N ALA A 391 6.61 0.08 16.19
CA ALA A 391 7.93 0.49 15.66
C ALA A 391 8.40 1.84 16.21
N ALA A 392 7.55 2.85 16.26
CA ALA A 392 7.95 4.20 16.64
C ALA A 392 8.34 4.35 18.13
N LYS A 393 7.82 3.49 19.00
CA LYS A 393 8.20 3.45 20.43
C LYS A 393 9.21 2.35 20.74
N GLY A 394 9.39 1.38 19.85
CA GLY A 394 10.22 0.20 20.12
C GLY A 394 9.68 -0.66 21.27
N VAL A 395 8.37 -0.94 21.26
CA VAL A 395 7.70 -1.68 22.35
C VAL A 395 6.85 -2.83 21.81
N ILE A 396 6.63 -3.82 22.67
CA ILE A 396 5.57 -4.81 22.50
C ILE A 396 4.48 -4.47 23.51
N SER A 397 3.26 -4.25 23.00
CA SER A 397 2.08 -3.89 23.80
C SER A 397 1.05 -5.01 23.82
N GLN A 398 0.26 -5.10 24.90
CA GLN A 398 -0.84 -6.06 24.99
C GLN A 398 -2.14 -5.45 24.46
N ILE A 399 -2.84 -6.18 23.61
CA ILE A 399 -4.15 -5.81 23.05
C ILE A 399 -5.23 -6.64 23.74
N ASP A 400 -6.27 -5.97 24.24
CA ASP A 400 -7.48 -6.62 24.76
C ASP A 400 -8.66 -6.34 23.81
N PRO A 401 -9.14 -7.33 23.04
CA PRO A 401 -10.26 -7.12 22.13
C PRO A 401 -11.60 -6.85 22.84
N ALA A 402 -11.70 -7.14 24.15
CA ALA A 402 -12.90 -6.82 24.93
C ALA A 402 -12.94 -5.37 25.40
N THR A 403 -11.76 -4.74 25.51
CA THR A 403 -11.59 -3.33 25.89
C THR A 403 -10.62 -2.64 24.91
N PRO A 404 -11.05 -2.36 23.65
CA PRO A 404 -10.17 -1.76 22.64
C PRO A 404 -9.57 -0.44 23.11
N SER A 405 -8.28 -0.25 22.85
CA SER A 405 -7.58 0.98 23.22
C SER A 405 -7.94 2.16 22.31
N THR A 406 -7.71 3.37 22.82
CA THR A 406 -7.91 4.64 22.10
C THR A 406 -6.65 5.51 22.19
N ALA A 407 -6.62 6.64 21.49
CA ALA A 407 -5.51 7.59 21.57
C ALA A 407 -5.34 8.16 22.99
N GLU A 408 -6.44 8.36 23.72
CA GLU A 408 -6.44 8.87 25.11
C GLU A 408 -6.09 7.76 26.12
N ASN A 409 -6.32 6.51 25.75
CA ASN A 409 -6.05 5.34 26.60
C ASN A 409 -5.33 4.26 25.76
N PRO A 410 -4.03 4.48 25.43
CA PRO A 410 -3.26 3.55 24.61
C PRO A 410 -3.00 2.22 25.34
N PRO A 411 -2.64 1.14 24.62
CA PRO A 411 -2.42 -0.16 25.23
C PRO A 411 -1.17 -0.14 26.12
N ALA A 412 -1.16 -1.03 27.12
CA ALA A 412 -0.04 -1.17 28.05
C ALA A 412 1.16 -1.85 27.37
N ALA A 413 2.35 -1.24 27.50
CA ALA A 413 3.59 -1.84 27.04
C ALA A 413 4.02 -3.00 27.99
N LEU A 414 4.33 -4.16 27.42
CA LEU A 414 4.90 -5.32 28.12
C LEU A 414 6.43 -5.29 28.09
N VAL A 415 7.01 -4.91 26.93
CA VAL A 415 8.46 -4.86 26.72
C VAL A 415 8.79 -3.54 26.03
N THR A 416 9.93 -2.96 26.41
CA THR A 416 10.46 -1.71 25.86
C THR A 416 11.93 -1.86 25.51
N GLY A 417 12.45 -1.06 24.56
CA GLY A 417 13.88 -1.00 24.23
C GLY A 417 14.26 -1.69 22.92
N LEU A 418 13.28 -2.09 22.11
CA LEU A 418 13.51 -2.48 20.72
C LEU A 418 13.84 -1.22 19.87
N ASN A 419 14.52 -1.40 18.75
CA ASN A 419 14.93 -0.30 17.91
C ASN A 419 14.34 -0.40 16.51
N MET A 420 13.24 0.33 16.26
CA MET A 420 12.48 0.29 15.01
C MET A 420 12.21 -1.16 14.56
N PRO A 421 11.53 -1.96 15.40
CA PRO A 421 11.20 -3.34 15.06
C PRO A 421 10.21 -3.39 13.89
N VAL A 422 10.24 -4.51 13.13
CA VAL A 422 9.45 -4.67 11.90
C VAL A 422 8.49 -5.85 11.97
N SER A 423 8.95 -7.02 12.40
CA SER A 423 8.14 -8.23 12.45
C SER A 423 8.53 -9.10 13.64
N MET A 424 7.60 -9.96 14.09
CA MET A 424 7.82 -10.84 15.23
C MET A 424 7.17 -12.23 15.02
N ALA A 425 7.75 -13.25 15.63
CA ALA A 425 7.22 -14.61 15.62
C ALA A 425 7.39 -15.30 16.98
N GLU A 426 6.38 -16.06 17.43
CA GLU A 426 6.42 -16.84 18.67
C GLU A 426 7.02 -18.22 18.45
N ALA A 427 8.05 -18.56 19.23
CA ALA A 427 8.64 -19.89 19.25
C ALA A 427 7.89 -20.84 20.20
N ALA A 428 8.11 -22.14 20.01
CA ALA A 428 7.49 -23.18 20.86
C ALA A 428 7.86 -23.08 22.36
N ASP A 429 8.97 -22.43 22.70
CA ASP A 429 9.39 -22.15 24.07
C ASP A 429 8.81 -20.84 24.65
N GLY A 430 7.94 -20.14 23.88
CA GLY A 430 7.27 -18.90 24.26
C GLY A 430 8.11 -17.64 24.08
N LYS A 431 9.33 -17.75 23.54
CA LYS A 431 10.12 -16.57 23.16
C LYS A 431 9.60 -15.94 21.90
N ILE A 432 9.69 -14.64 21.83
CA ILE A 432 9.35 -13.86 20.63
C ILE A 432 10.66 -13.50 19.89
N TYR A 433 10.77 -13.89 18.64
CA TYR A 433 11.84 -13.43 17.77
C TYR A 433 11.39 -12.16 17.04
N VAL A 434 12.26 -11.15 17.01
CA VAL A 434 11.96 -9.82 16.47
C VAL A 434 13.05 -9.38 15.52
N THR A 435 12.67 -8.90 14.35
CA THR A 435 13.56 -8.21 13.41
C THR A 435 13.55 -6.71 13.67
N GLU A 436 14.74 -6.09 13.64
CA GLU A 436 14.94 -4.67 13.87
C GLU A 436 15.68 -4.10 12.64
N SER A 437 14.95 -3.55 11.68
CA SER A 437 15.48 -3.14 10.38
C SER A 437 16.51 -2.01 10.49
N ALA A 438 16.27 -1.02 11.36
CA ALA A 438 17.18 0.13 11.53
C ALA A 438 18.56 -0.25 12.07
N THR A 439 18.65 -1.31 12.88
CA THR A 439 19.92 -1.82 13.44
C THR A 439 20.48 -3.01 12.68
N GLY A 440 19.72 -3.57 11.74
CA GLY A 440 20.09 -4.79 11.02
C GLY A 440 20.21 -5.98 11.96
N SER A 441 19.27 -6.17 12.89
CA SER A 441 19.37 -7.18 13.94
C SER A 441 18.22 -8.17 13.96
N LEU A 442 18.51 -9.37 14.45
CA LEU A 442 17.54 -10.36 14.95
C LEU A 442 17.72 -10.46 16.45
N SER A 443 16.65 -10.28 17.21
CA SER A 443 16.61 -10.36 18.67
C SER A 443 15.62 -11.42 19.13
N SER A 444 15.80 -11.98 20.35
CA SER A 444 14.78 -12.73 21.07
C SER A 444 14.32 -11.98 22.30
N VAL A 445 13.03 -12.04 22.59
CA VAL A 445 12.37 -11.33 23.68
C VAL A 445 11.65 -12.35 24.57
N ASP A 446 11.86 -12.26 25.87
CA ASP A 446 11.10 -12.98 26.89
C ASP A 446 10.02 -12.04 27.43
N LEU A 447 8.75 -12.34 27.15
CA LEU A 447 7.62 -11.49 27.57
C LEU A 447 7.39 -11.48 29.09
N ALA A 448 7.84 -12.51 29.82
CA ALA A 448 7.64 -12.61 31.26
C ALA A 448 8.64 -11.75 32.04
N THR A 449 9.87 -11.65 31.54
CA THR A 449 10.96 -10.88 32.20
C THR A 449 11.22 -9.52 31.54
N GLY A 450 10.78 -9.33 30.30
CA GLY A 450 11.12 -8.17 29.47
C GLY A 450 12.54 -8.20 28.92
N GLU A 451 13.27 -9.31 29.06
CA GLU A 451 14.64 -9.45 28.58
C GLU A 451 14.69 -9.48 27.06
N ILE A 452 15.58 -8.67 26.47
CA ILE A 452 15.87 -8.65 25.04
C ILE A 452 17.31 -9.15 24.84
N VAL A 453 17.47 -10.23 24.09
CA VAL A 453 18.78 -10.79 23.75
C VAL A 453 19.01 -10.62 22.25
N ARG A 454 20.03 -9.84 21.87
CA ARG A 454 20.45 -9.71 20.48
C ARG A 454 21.18 -10.96 20.03
N LEU A 455 20.65 -11.60 18.99
CA LEU A 455 21.13 -12.90 18.49
C LEU A 455 22.08 -12.74 17.31
N LYS A 456 21.77 -11.77 16.42
CA LYS A 456 22.55 -11.50 15.21
C LYS A 456 22.48 -10.02 14.86
N ASP A 457 23.62 -9.48 14.42
CA ASP A 457 23.77 -8.12 13.86
C ASP A 457 24.27 -8.20 12.41
N GLY A 458 24.17 -7.06 11.71
CA GLY A 458 24.72 -6.88 10.36
C GLY A 458 23.86 -7.54 9.27
N LEU A 459 22.59 -7.75 9.55
CA LEU A 459 21.61 -8.15 8.54
C LEU A 459 21.23 -6.93 7.68
N ALA A 460 21.01 -7.14 6.40
CA ALA A 460 20.65 -6.08 5.46
C ALA A 460 19.14 -5.87 5.43
N SER A 461 18.65 -4.86 6.16
CA SER A 461 17.22 -4.57 6.32
C SER A 461 16.41 -5.85 6.60
N PRO A 462 16.59 -6.51 7.77
CA PRO A 462 15.79 -7.68 8.11
C PRO A 462 14.34 -7.23 8.35
N GLU A 463 13.39 -7.92 7.72
CA GLU A 463 11.98 -7.56 7.75
C GLU A 463 11.15 -8.74 8.27
N GLY A 464 10.42 -9.46 7.41
CA GLY A 464 9.59 -10.57 7.84
C GLY A 464 10.34 -11.68 8.57
N VAL A 465 9.73 -12.23 9.62
CA VAL A 465 10.26 -13.35 10.39
C VAL A 465 9.16 -14.36 10.68
N ASP A 466 9.44 -15.66 10.48
CA ASP A 466 8.60 -16.76 10.97
C ASP A 466 9.47 -17.95 11.38
N ILE A 467 8.88 -18.90 12.12
CA ILE A 467 9.58 -20.05 12.69
C ILE A 467 9.08 -21.33 12.03
N GLY A 468 9.99 -22.14 11.48
CA GLY A 468 9.66 -23.42 10.88
C GLY A 468 9.30 -24.50 11.92
N ALA A 469 8.66 -25.58 11.45
CA ALA A 469 8.43 -26.79 12.27
C ALA A 469 9.74 -27.44 12.75
N ASP A 470 10.86 -27.15 12.09
CA ASP A 470 12.21 -27.58 12.47
C ASP A 470 12.83 -26.73 13.59
N GLY A 471 12.15 -25.67 14.03
CA GLY A 471 12.55 -24.73 15.06
C GLY A 471 13.55 -23.67 14.62
N ARG A 472 13.87 -23.58 13.31
CA ARG A 472 14.69 -22.50 12.75
C ARG A 472 13.86 -21.25 12.56
N VAL A 473 14.51 -20.10 12.70
CA VAL A 473 13.97 -18.78 12.48
C VAL A 473 14.31 -18.33 11.07
N TYR A 474 13.31 -18.16 10.24
CA TYR A 474 13.45 -17.74 8.85
C TYR A 474 13.26 -16.22 8.77
N VAL A 475 14.19 -15.53 8.14
CA VAL A 475 14.21 -14.06 8.08
C VAL A 475 14.43 -13.60 6.64
N ALA A 476 13.59 -12.69 6.18
CA ALA A 476 13.84 -11.97 4.94
C ALA A 476 14.85 -10.84 5.19
N GLU A 477 16.02 -10.91 4.57
CA GLU A 477 16.93 -9.78 4.45
C GLU A 477 16.57 -9.00 3.18
N ALA A 478 15.56 -8.13 3.29
CA ALA A 478 14.97 -7.44 2.16
C ALA A 478 16.00 -6.60 1.38
N GLY A 479 16.88 -5.89 2.09
CA GLY A 479 17.94 -5.09 1.47
C GLY A 479 19.02 -5.89 0.73
N ALA A 480 19.12 -7.20 0.99
CA ALA A 480 20.03 -8.11 0.28
C ALA A 480 19.31 -9.00 -0.74
N GLY A 481 17.98 -8.94 -0.82
CA GLY A 481 17.18 -9.81 -1.68
C GLY A 481 17.34 -11.29 -1.37
N ARG A 482 17.42 -11.66 -0.08
CA ARG A 482 17.65 -13.05 0.31
C ARG A 482 16.81 -13.48 1.52
N LEU A 483 16.57 -14.79 1.59
CA LEU A 483 15.98 -15.45 2.75
C LEU A 483 17.07 -16.25 3.48
N ILE A 484 17.18 -16.06 4.79
CA ILE A 484 18.09 -16.80 5.66
C ILE A 484 17.34 -17.63 6.69
N ALA A 485 18.00 -18.65 7.26
CA ALA A 485 17.53 -19.39 8.43
C ALA A 485 18.59 -19.30 9.54
N TYR A 486 18.17 -18.87 10.72
CA TYR A 486 18.95 -18.88 11.96
C TYR A 486 18.54 -20.10 12.77
N ASP A 487 19.51 -20.92 13.21
CA ASP A 487 19.26 -22.04 14.12
C ASP A 487 19.55 -21.62 15.57
N PRO A 488 18.54 -21.59 16.46
CA PRO A 488 18.74 -21.17 17.84
C PRO A 488 19.64 -22.13 18.65
N LYS A 489 19.80 -23.40 18.22
CA LYS A 489 20.53 -24.44 18.98
C LYS A 489 22.04 -24.23 18.89
N ASP A 490 22.54 -23.96 17.69
CA ASP A 490 23.99 -23.80 17.45
C ASP A 490 24.38 -22.38 17.01
N LYS A 491 23.37 -21.48 16.87
CA LYS A 491 23.51 -20.08 16.44
C LYS A 491 24.03 -19.93 15.01
N SER A 492 23.94 -20.97 14.21
CA SER A 492 24.34 -20.93 12.79
C SER A 492 23.34 -20.16 11.93
N ILE A 493 23.81 -19.61 10.83
CA ILE A 493 23.00 -18.98 9.81
C ILE A 493 23.28 -19.64 8.47
N VAL A 494 22.21 -19.96 7.76
CA VAL A 494 22.27 -20.53 6.41
C VAL A 494 21.45 -19.65 5.47
N THR A 495 22.03 -19.29 4.34
CA THR A 495 21.26 -18.68 3.25
C THR A 495 20.41 -19.75 2.58
N ILE A 496 19.11 -19.53 2.52
CA ILE A 496 18.14 -20.44 1.91
C ILE A 496 18.04 -20.16 0.40
N VAL A 497 17.81 -18.89 0.05
CA VAL A 497 17.76 -18.41 -1.34
C VAL A 497 18.27 -16.98 -1.43
N GLU A 498 18.74 -16.61 -2.64
CA GLU A 498 19.18 -15.25 -3.01
C GLU A 498 18.50 -14.82 -4.32
N GLY A 499 18.55 -13.52 -4.61
CA GLY A 499 18.02 -12.94 -5.84
C GLY A 499 16.52 -12.70 -5.82
N LEU A 500 15.89 -12.71 -4.63
CA LEU A 500 14.51 -12.26 -4.44
C LEU A 500 14.42 -10.77 -4.79
N LYS A 501 13.32 -10.37 -5.40
CA LYS A 501 13.05 -8.96 -5.75
C LYS A 501 12.37 -8.28 -4.57
N THR A 502 13.18 -7.83 -3.60
CA THR A 502 12.73 -7.21 -2.35
C THR A 502 13.61 -6.01 -2.02
N GLY A 503 13.16 -5.15 -1.11
CA GLY A 503 13.88 -4.00 -0.61
C GLY A 503 13.54 -2.71 -1.36
N LEU A 504 12.25 -2.42 -1.56
CA LEU A 504 11.80 -1.11 -2.04
C LEU A 504 12.27 -0.03 -1.04
N PRO A 505 12.99 1.00 -1.50
CA PRO A 505 13.49 2.04 -0.60
C PRO A 505 12.35 2.73 0.15
N ALA A 506 12.51 2.94 1.44
CA ALA A 506 11.57 3.73 2.23
C ALA A 506 11.57 5.18 1.74
N ALA A 507 10.38 5.79 1.70
CA ALA A 507 10.25 7.20 1.39
C ALA A 507 10.82 8.08 2.52
N GLU A 508 11.29 9.28 2.18
CA GLU A 508 11.79 10.25 3.15
C GLU A 508 10.72 10.54 4.22
N GLY A 509 11.09 10.42 5.50
CA GLY A 509 10.18 10.68 6.62
C GLY A 509 9.23 9.55 6.97
N THR A 510 9.33 8.39 6.32
CA THR A 510 8.55 7.18 6.66
C THR A 510 9.35 6.20 7.51
N LEU A 511 8.74 5.09 7.91
CA LEU A 511 9.44 4.00 8.60
C LEU A 511 10.52 3.38 7.69
N PRO A 512 11.62 2.82 8.23
CA PRO A 512 12.69 2.18 7.46
C PRO A 512 12.21 1.06 6.53
N ALA A 513 11.19 0.30 6.95
CA ALA A 513 10.43 -0.60 6.10
C ALA A 513 9.06 0.06 5.86
N PHE A 514 8.92 0.80 4.77
CA PHE A 514 7.67 1.47 4.39
C PHE A 514 6.62 0.46 3.91
N THR A 515 7.06 -0.44 3.02
CA THR A 515 6.36 -1.67 2.63
C THR A 515 7.25 -2.83 3.03
N THR A 516 6.74 -3.73 3.85
CA THR A 516 7.55 -4.83 4.39
C THR A 516 7.58 -6.03 3.44
N THR A 517 8.68 -6.78 3.47
CA THR A 517 8.78 -8.12 2.90
C THR A 517 8.38 -9.13 3.98
N GLY A 518 7.20 -9.70 3.89
CA GLY A 518 6.68 -10.70 4.84
C GLY A 518 7.25 -12.10 4.59
N VAL A 519 7.29 -12.91 5.64
CA VAL A 519 7.67 -14.33 5.60
C VAL A 519 6.63 -15.17 6.34
N ALA A 520 6.16 -16.25 5.71
CA ALA A 520 5.30 -17.23 6.36
C ALA A 520 5.78 -18.66 6.06
N VAL A 521 5.89 -19.52 7.07
CA VAL A 521 6.43 -20.88 6.95
C VAL A 521 5.35 -21.91 7.22
N SER A 522 5.01 -22.72 6.21
CA SER A 522 4.11 -23.87 6.37
C SER A 522 4.65 -24.86 7.39
N LYS A 523 3.90 -25.10 8.44
CA LYS A 523 4.24 -26.14 9.44
C LYS A 523 3.96 -27.54 8.90
N LYS A 524 3.21 -27.66 7.81
CA LYS A 524 2.78 -28.92 7.20
C LYS A 524 3.85 -29.54 6.30
N ASP A 525 4.45 -28.75 5.42
CA ASP A 525 5.38 -29.23 4.39
C ASP A 525 6.70 -28.46 4.36
N GLY A 526 6.85 -27.44 5.18
CA GLY A 526 8.05 -26.60 5.26
C GLY A 526 8.22 -25.64 4.08
N ALA A 527 7.19 -25.43 3.27
CA ALA A 527 7.20 -24.40 2.24
C ALA A 527 7.25 -23.01 2.90
N ILE A 528 8.04 -22.11 2.32
CA ILE A 528 8.21 -20.74 2.81
C ILE A 528 7.64 -19.79 1.77
N TYR A 529 6.75 -18.92 2.21
CA TYR A 529 6.19 -17.86 1.37
C TYR A 529 6.88 -16.54 1.72
N VAL A 530 7.24 -15.77 0.68
CA VAL A 530 7.91 -14.48 0.83
C VAL A 530 7.22 -13.47 -0.09
N SER A 531 6.74 -12.36 0.45
CA SER A 531 6.19 -11.27 -0.37
C SER A 531 7.31 -10.47 -1.03
N SER A 532 7.00 -9.86 -2.15
CA SER A 532 7.90 -8.98 -2.89
C SER A 532 7.33 -7.57 -2.93
N ASP A 533 7.96 -6.67 -2.26
CA ASP A 533 7.66 -5.24 -2.25
C ASP A 533 8.14 -4.49 -3.53
N ILE A 534 8.89 -5.16 -4.40
CA ILE A 534 9.32 -4.62 -5.71
C ILE A 534 8.39 -5.05 -6.84
N THR A 535 7.90 -6.31 -6.83
CA THR A 535 7.13 -6.84 -7.95
C THR A 535 5.67 -7.13 -7.61
N ASN A 536 5.27 -6.95 -6.35
CA ASN A 536 3.94 -7.30 -5.83
C ASN A 536 3.57 -8.77 -6.03
N ALA A 537 4.58 -9.64 -6.05
CA ALA A 537 4.43 -11.09 -6.15
C ALA A 537 4.51 -11.75 -4.77
N ILE A 538 4.12 -13.02 -4.70
CA ILE A 538 4.45 -13.88 -3.57
C ILE A 538 5.25 -15.05 -4.10
N TYR A 539 6.48 -15.21 -3.61
CA TYR A 539 7.33 -16.36 -3.89
C TYR A 539 7.00 -17.54 -2.97
N LYS A 540 7.12 -18.75 -3.50
CA LYS A 540 7.11 -19.99 -2.72
C LYS A 540 8.47 -20.65 -2.85
N VAL A 541 9.10 -20.90 -1.70
CA VAL A 541 10.41 -21.54 -1.57
C VAL A 541 10.22 -22.93 -0.99
N THR A 542 10.67 -23.96 -1.69
CA THR A 542 10.52 -25.36 -1.27
C THR A 542 11.86 -26.09 -1.34
N ALA A 543 12.10 -26.99 -0.38
CA ALA A 543 13.26 -27.88 -0.43
C ALA A 543 13.13 -28.88 -1.59
N ARG A 544 14.17 -29.03 -2.39
CA ARG A 544 14.23 -30.09 -3.40
C ARG A 544 14.38 -31.45 -2.72
N LYS A 545 13.54 -32.40 -3.11
CA LYS A 545 13.57 -33.77 -2.62
C LYS A 545 14.73 -34.57 -3.24
#